data_b8e390c5093b721047977a190f16e5eb
#
_entry.id   b8e390c5093b721047977a190f16e5eb
#
_cell.length_a   1.000
_cell.length_b   1.000
_cell.length_c   1.000
_cell.angle_alpha   90.00
_cell.angle_beta   90.00
_cell.angle_gamma   90.00
#
_symmetry.space_group_name_H-M   'P 1'
#
loop_
_entity.id
_entity.type
_entity.pdbx_description
1 polymer ?
#
loop_
_entity_poly.entity_id
_entity_poly.type
_entity_poly.pdbx_seq_one_letter_code
_entity_poly.pdbx_strand_id
1 'polypeptide(L)'
;MKLRKSIFGISCVLFGMMLLSCCQKQTKMTLPPVSHKTLTAMVISDDHVIAPRLHDNGKAFTQYAANDAGADLKYSATIFRAFIAKALITKPDVVLISGDITNNGEKASHEYVAKQLRRLTAKHIRVYVVPGNHDLNNPIARRFKGKHQYSTEATSPTQFKKIYHQAGYGQASETDPSSLGYLVKPSKHTWFLMLNSAIYKSNYQQGNSTVGGGLTDGTLQWLTKVGKQAKQAHATLIPVLHHNTMDHTVIHQDYTIGYAEDVRKAFTTAGIKLSLSGHIHAQNIKSTKVKNQSLTDIASGALILGSHYYGTLKINQSNGTATYHATPLNVSAYIKHHRGNKAMRAYQKYDHNVLYAAGYNAALSQLYEDRDETQLSSAKVNQLARGMAAANIALFRGTPVKNSAAIQAWQQMPHNTSLRGFVLATKKLHGNVTWSGSVQ
;
A
#
# COMPACT_ATOMS: atom_id res chain seq x y z
N MET A 1 -75.96 49.43 -24.40
CA MET A 1 -75.32 48.41 -23.53
C MET A 1 -73.94 48.12 -24.10
N LYS A 2 -72.90 48.77 -23.55
CA LYS A 2 -71.53 48.72 -24.09
C LYS A 2 -70.69 47.76 -23.24
N LEU A 3 -70.20 46.67 -23.83
CA LEU A 3 -69.22 45.75 -23.21
C LEU A 3 -67.79 46.36 -23.28
N ARG A 4 -67.15 46.53 -22.15
CA ARG A 4 -65.73 46.89 -22.04
C ARG A 4 -64.89 45.60 -22.04
N LYS A 5 -63.97 45.45 -22.98
CA LYS A 5 -62.95 44.44 -23.00
C LYS A 5 -61.74 44.93 -22.18
N SER A 6 -61.39 44.21 -21.11
CA SER A 6 -60.16 44.41 -20.37
C SER A 6 -59.06 43.51 -20.98
N ILE A 7 -57.97 44.11 -21.40
CA ILE A 7 -56.79 43.44 -21.89
C ILE A 7 -55.82 43.27 -20.67
N PHE A 8 -55.61 42.04 -20.24
CA PHE A 8 -54.58 41.70 -19.27
C PHE A 8 -53.27 41.43 -20.02
N GLY A 9 -52.31 42.32 -19.88
CA GLY A 9 -50.97 42.13 -20.38
C GLY A 9 -50.16 41.19 -19.40
N ILE A 10 -49.76 40.01 -19.88
CA ILE A 10 -48.88 39.13 -19.17
C ILE A 10 -47.46 39.55 -19.53
N SER A 11 -46.72 40.13 -18.55
CA SER A 11 -45.35 40.48 -18.65
C SER A 11 -44.54 39.21 -18.26
N CYS A 12 -43.99 38.49 -19.24
CA CYS A 12 -43.04 37.41 -19.01
C CYS A 12 -41.68 38.02 -18.64
N VAL A 13 -41.33 38.00 -17.36
CA VAL A 13 -39.97 38.26 -16.89
C VAL A 13 -39.16 36.98 -17.07
N LEU A 14 -38.35 36.89 -18.11
CA LEU A 14 -37.34 35.87 -18.31
C LEU A 14 -36.21 36.10 -17.32
N PHE A 15 -36.23 35.37 -16.20
CA PHE A 15 -35.12 35.26 -15.27
C PHE A 15 -34.09 34.33 -15.88
N GLY A 16 -33.11 34.87 -16.60
CA GLY A 16 -31.94 34.14 -17.09
C GLY A 16 -31.07 33.70 -15.91
N MET A 17 -31.25 32.47 -15.42
CA MET A 17 -30.26 31.84 -14.54
C MET A 17 -28.98 31.60 -15.34
N MET A 18 -28.01 32.53 -15.26
CA MET A 18 -26.61 32.24 -15.58
C MET A 18 -26.10 31.22 -14.57
N LEU A 19 -26.10 29.96 -14.96
CA LEU A 19 -25.29 28.94 -14.30
C LEU A 19 -23.81 29.30 -14.53
N LEU A 20 -23.24 30.11 -13.64
CA LEU A 20 -21.82 30.25 -13.48
C LEU A 20 -21.28 28.91 -13.02
N SER A 21 -20.90 28.05 -13.98
CA SER A 21 -20.10 26.87 -13.74
C SER A 21 -18.74 27.36 -13.20
N CYS A 22 -18.66 27.49 -11.87
CA CYS A 22 -17.44 27.85 -11.18
C CYS A 22 -16.48 26.65 -11.28
N CYS A 23 -15.75 26.58 -12.39
CA CYS A 23 -14.61 25.68 -12.53
C CYS A 23 -13.53 26.22 -11.57
N GLN A 24 -13.66 25.90 -10.27
CA GLN A 24 -12.60 26.19 -9.30
C GLN A 24 -11.35 25.45 -9.76
N LYS A 25 -10.44 26.18 -10.42
CA LYS A 25 -9.06 25.70 -10.60
C LYS A 25 -8.55 25.34 -9.21
N GLN A 26 -8.35 24.04 -8.97
CA GLN A 26 -7.74 23.56 -7.73
C GLN A 26 -6.39 24.24 -7.60
N THR A 27 -6.25 25.13 -6.63
CA THR A 27 -5.01 25.87 -6.37
C THR A 27 -3.88 24.90 -6.04
N LYS A 28 -2.73 25.11 -6.68
CA LYS A 28 -1.52 24.35 -6.41
C LYS A 28 -1.12 24.55 -4.94
N MET A 29 -1.01 23.44 -4.19
CA MET A 29 -0.57 23.50 -2.79
C MET A 29 0.96 23.65 -2.75
N THR A 30 1.46 24.80 -2.31
CA THR A 30 2.89 25.02 -2.10
C THR A 30 3.20 25.00 -0.61
N LEU A 31 4.06 24.07 -0.19
CA LEU A 31 4.71 24.09 1.12
C LEU A 31 6.15 24.54 0.95
N PRO A 32 6.74 25.30 1.90
CA PRO A 32 8.14 25.67 1.84
C PRO A 32 9.03 24.42 1.72
N PRO A 33 10.08 24.42 0.91
CA PRO A 33 10.94 23.25 0.80
C PRO A 33 11.60 22.89 2.14
N VAL A 34 11.82 21.58 2.37
CA VAL A 34 12.58 21.10 3.52
C VAL A 34 14.03 21.54 3.36
N SER A 35 14.52 22.35 4.29
CA SER A 35 15.85 22.98 4.23
C SER A 35 16.87 22.42 5.21
N HIS A 36 16.43 21.63 6.22
CA HIS A 36 17.34 21.03 7.19
C HIS A 36 18.12 19.85 6.60
N LYS A 37 19.25 19.51 7.23
CA LYS A 37 20.24 18.54 6.73
C LYS A 37 19.68 17.13 6.47
N THR A 38 18.75 16.67 7.28
CA THR A 38 18.20 15.31 7.19
C THR A 38 16.72 15.34 6.90
N LEU A 39 16.30 14.93 5.69
CA LEU A 39 14.89 14.71 5.38
C LEU A 39 14.44 13.37 5.97
N THR A 40 13.35 13.39 6.72
CA THR A 40 12.75 12.19 7.32
C THR A 40 11.41 11.87 6.65
N ALA A 41 11.30 10.66 6.07
CA ALA A 41 10.05 10.14 5.54
C ALA A 41 9.57 8.92 6.36
N MET A 42 8.27 8.88 6.68
CA MET A 42 7.60 7.66 7.12
C MET A 42 6.95 6.98 5.92
N VAL A 43 7.11 5.67 5.81
CA VAL A 43 6.65 4.86 4.67
C VAL A 43 5.69 3.80 5.17
N ILE A 44 4.52 3.67 4.53
CA ILE A 44 3.57 2.58 4.73
C ILE A 44 3.10 2.05 3.39
N SER A 45 2.57 0.84 3.40
CA SER A 45 1.99 0.16 2.25
C SER A 45 0.90 -0.80 2.68
N ASP A 46 0.05 -1.18 1.75
CA ASP A 46 -0.90 -2.27 1.94
C ASP A 46 -1.76 -2.04 3.19
N ASP A 47 -2.37 -0.87 3.24
CA ASP A 47 -3.20 -0.42 4.36
C ASP A 47 -4.57 -1.12 4.36
N HIS A 48 -5.07 -1.51 3.17
CA HIS A 48 -6.34 -2.19 2.92
C HIS A 48 -7.50 -1.67 3.78
N VAL A 49 -7.60 -0.35 3.90
CA VAL A 49 -8.62 0.26 4.76
C VAL A 49 -10.01 0.03 4.20
N ILE A 50 -10.90 -0.52 5.03
CA ILE A 50 -12.33 -0.50 4.78
C ILE A 50 -13.00 0.57 5.67
N ALA A 51 -13.74 1.49 5.04
CA ALA A 51 -14.37 2.58 5.79
C ALA A 51 -15.43 2.04 6.77
N PRO A 52 -15.48 2.54 8.02
CA PRO A 52 -16.46 2.07 9.02
C PRO A 52 -17.92 2.14 8.57
N ARG A 53 -18.26 3.03 7.62
CA ARG A 53 -19.63 3.15 7.07
C ARG A 53 -20.00 2.03 6.09
N LEU A 54 -19.02 1.23 5.66
CA LEU A 54 -19.23 0.14 4.70
C LEU A 54 -19.60 -1.20 5.36
N HIS A 55 -19.53 -1.28 6.69
CA HIS A 55 -19.89 -2.49 7.42
C HIS A 55 -20.51 -2.19 8.80
N ASP A 56 -21.32 -3.11 9.27
CA ASP A 56 -21.96 -3.07 10.59
C ASP A 56 -21.38 -4.09 11.59
N ASN A 57 -20.24 -4.73 11.25
CA ASN A 57 -19.67 -5.88 11.95
C ASN A 57 -20.62 -7.11 12.04
N GLY A 58 -21.60 -7.18 11.16
CA GLY A 58 -22.53 -8.31 11.04
C GLY A 58 -21.87 -9.58 10.50
N LYS A 59 -22.68 -10.63 10.32
CA LYS A 59 -22.20 -11.97 9.90
C LYS A 59 -21.42 -11.91 8.58
N ALA A 60 -21.94 -11.19 7.57
CA ALA A 60 -21.28 -11.10 6.26
C ALA A 60 -19.88 -10.50 6.35
N PHE A 61 -19.72 -9.39 7.07
CA PHE A 61 -18.40 -8.75 7.24
C PHE A 61 -17.45 -9.61 8.07
N THR A 62 -17.95 -10.24 9.14
CA THR A 62 -17.13 -11.10 10.00
C THR A 62 -16.57 -12.30 9.22
N GLN A 63 -17.41 -12.93 8.37
CA GLN A 63 -16.98 -14.03 7.50
C GLN A 63 -15.99 -13.57 6.43
N TYR A 64 -16.24 -12.44 5.80
CA TYR A 64 -15.36 -11.84 4.81
C TYR A 64 -13.96 -11.57 5.41
N ALA A 65 -13.91 -10.87 6.54
CA ALA A 65 -12.66 -10.52 7.23
C ALA A 65 -11.90 -11.75 7.78
N ALA A 66 -12.58 -12.84 8.08
CA ALA A 66 -11.94 -14.09 8.54
C ALA A 66 -11.25 -14.85 7.40
N ASN A 67 -11.63 -14.62 6.15
CA ASN A 67 -11.12 -15.31 4.97
C ASN A 67 -10.09 -14.47 4.18
N ASP A 68 -9.67 -13.32 4.70
CA ASP A 68 -8.81 -12.37 3.99
C ASP A 68 -7.32 -12.58 4.32
N ALA A 69 -6.78 -13.75 3.99
CA ALA A 69 -5.35 -14.10 3.99
C ALA A 69 -4.52 -13.60 5.21
N GLY A 70 -5.15 -13.37 6.36
CA GLY A 70 -4.49 -12.91 7.58
C GLY A 70 -4.53 -11.40 7.82
N ALA A 71 -5.21 -10.64 6.95
CA ALA A 71 -5.36 -9.19 7.12
C ALA A 71 -6.34 -8.82 8.25
N ASP A 72 -5.98 -7.83 9.05
CA ASP A 72 -6.77 -7.34 10.18
C ASP A 72 -7.90 -6.40 9.75
N LEU A 73 -8.69 -6.80 8.74
CA LEU A 73 -9.74 -5.96 8.12
C LEU A 73 -10.71 -5.37 9.13
N LYS A 74 -11.10 -6.13 10.15
CA LYS A 74 -11.99 -5.67 11.22
C LYS A 74 -11.46 -4.43 11.93
N TYR A 75 -10.15 -4.28 12.01
CA TYR A 75 -9.48 -3.19 12.68
C TYR A 75 -8.77 -2.22 11.71
N SER A 76 -8.87 -2.41 10.39
CA SER A 76 -8.14 -1.64 9.37
C SER A 76 -8.22 -0.12 9.59
N ALA A 77 -9.43 0.42 9.78
CA ALA A 77 -9.62 1.84 10.09
C ALA A 77 -9.00 2.26 11.45
N THR A 78 -8.88 1.36 12.41
CA THR A 78 -8.26 1.64 13.72
C THR A 78 -6.75 1.61 13.61
N ILE A 79 -6.19 0.63 12.90
CA ILE A 79 -4.74 0.52 12.59
C ILE A 79 -4.27 1.76 11.84
N PHE A 80 -5.01 2.17 10.80
CA PHE A 80 -4.68 3.38 10.05
C PHE A 80 -4.72 4.65 10.93
N ARG A 81 -5.73 4.79 11.81
CA ARG A 81 -5.75 5.92 12.79
C ARG A 81 -4.60 5.88 13.78
N ALA A 82 -4.16 4.68 14.21
CA ALA A 82 -2.99 4.54 15.07
C ALA A 82 -1.72 5.02 14.35
N PHE A 83 -1.56 4.70 13.07
CA PHE A 83 -0.47 5.24 12.24
C PHE A 83 -0.53 6.77 12.12
N ILE A 84 -1.71 7.35 11.83
CA ILE A 84 -1.88 8.80 11.77
C ILE A 84 -1.49 9.46 13.10
N ALA A 85 -1.90 8.88 14.24
CA ALA A 85 -1.53 9.39 15.56
C ALA A 85 0.01 9.30 15.77
N LYS A 86 0.65 8.20 15.35
CA LYS A 86 2.10 8.04 15.40
C LYS A 86 2.81 9.08 14.53
N ALA A 87 2.35 9.31 13.31
CA ALA A 87 2.94 10.31 12.40
C ALA A 87 2.80 11.75 12.95
N LEU A 88 1.67 12.07 13.59
CA LEU A 88 1.47 13.37 14.25
C LEU A 88 2.43 13.60 15.43
N ILE A 89 2.79 12.53 16.16
CA ILE A 89 3.78 12.59 17.26
C ILE A 89 5.20 12.68 16.68
N THR A 90 5.51 11.85 15.68
CA THR A 90 6.85 11.77 15.07
C THR A 90 7.18 13.01 14.25
N LYS A 91 6.18 13.66 13.64
CA LYS A 91 6.30 14.85 12.78
C LYS A 91 7.35 14.67 11.67
N PRO A 92 7.23 13.63 10.81
CA PRO A 92 8.13 13.49 9.68
C PRO A 92 7.92 14.63 8.68
N ASP A 93 8.90 14.87 7.81
CA ASP A 93 8.75 15.83 6.72
C ASP A 93 7.75 15.34 5.67
N VAL A 94 7.76 14.01 5.45
CA VAL A 94 6.98 13.34 4.42
C VAL A 94 6.39 12.04 4.96
N VAL A 95 5.15 11.72 4.55
CA VAL A 95 4.56 10.38 4.62
C VAL A 95 4.37 9.87 3.20
N LEU A 96 4.89 8.68 2.91
CA LEU A 96 4.79 7.98 1.63
C LEU A 96 3.88 6.76 1.80
N ILE A 97 2.94 6.57 0.87
CA ILE A 97 2.04 5.42 0.84
C ILE A 97 2.20 4.73 -0.53
N SER A 98 2.73 3.51 -0.52
CA SER A 98 3.11 2.78 -1.73
C SER A 98 2.03 1.84 -2.27
N GLY A 99 0.76 2.19 -2.12
CA GLY A 99 -0.37 1.51 -2.75
C GLY A 99 -1.14 0.58 -1.83
N ASP A 100 -2.19 -0.02 -2.39
CA ASP A 100 -3.21 -0.82 -1.70
C ASP A 100 -3.74 -0.13 -0.44
N ILE A 101 -4.14 1.12 -0.67
CA ILE A 101 -4.62 2.04 0.37
C ILE A 101 -5.95 1.54 0.93
N THR A 102 -6.78 0.94 0.06
CA THR A 102 -8.13 0.48 0.39
C THR A 102 -8.30 -1.01 0.10
N ASN A 103 -9.27 -1.63 0.74
CA ASN A 103 -9.49 -3.06 0.63
C ASN A 103 -9.78 -3.51 -0.81
N ASN A 104 -10.75 -2.86 -1.49
CA ASN A 104 -11.05 -3.15 -2.89
C ASN A 104 -11.49 -1.89 -3.65
N GLY A 105 -10.79 -0.78 -3.47
CA GLY A 105 -11.03 0.44 -4.23
C GLY A 105 -12.36 1.12 -3.92
N GLU A 106 -13.01 0.79 -2.81
CA GLU A 106 -14.28 1.43 -2.45
C GLU A 106 -14.07 2.94 -2.31
N LYS A 107 -14.82 3.74 -3.05
CA LYS A 107 -14.75 5.20 -3.00
C LYS A 107 -14.92 5.73 -1.58
N ALA A 108 -15.83 5.10 -0.82
CA ALA A 108 -16.06 5.44 0.58
C ALA A 108 -14.82 5.21 1.46
N SER A 109 -14.02 4.18 1.16
CA SER A 109 -12.77 3.88 1.87
C SER A 109 -11.70 4.91 1.50
N HIS A 110 -11.53 5.26 0.23
CA HIS A 110 -10.62 6.32 -0.21
C HIS A 110 -10.96 7.69 0.41
N GLU A 111 -12.24 8.07 0.43
CA GLU A 111 -12.69 9.32 1.06
C GLU A 111 -12.38 9.34 2.57
N TYR A 112 -12.56 8.18 3.24
CA TYR A 112 -12.24 8.04 4.65
C TYR A 112 -10.73 8.19 4.89
N VAL A 113 -9.89 7.49 4.12
CA VAL A 113 -8.42 7.61 4.21
C VAL A 113 -7.98 9.04 3.97
N ALA A 114 -8.42 9.68 2.88
CA ALA A 114 -8.09 11.06 2.58
C ALA A 114 -8.50 12.03 3.71
N LYS A 115 -9.64 11.78 4.37
CA LYS A 115 -10.04 12.54 5.57
C LYS A 115 -9.04 12.39 6.73
N GLN A 116 -8.51 11.19 6.95
CA GLN A 116 -7.49 10.99 7.99
C GLN A 116 -6.16 11.66 7.61
N LEU A 117 -5.73 11.55 6.35
CA LEU A 117 -4.50 12.16 5.84
C LEU A 117 -4.53 13.70 5.94
N ARG A 118 -5.70 14.33 5.79
CA ARG A 118 -5.85 15.78 6.01
C ARG A 118 -5.41 16.24 7.40
N ARG A 119 -5.43 15.36 8.41
CA ARG A 119 -4.92 15.67 9.75
C ARG A 119 -3.41 15.89 9.75
N LEU A 120 -2.68 15.18 8.87
CA LEU A 120 -1.24 15.35 8.68
C LEU A 120 -0.93 16.62 7.89
N THR A 121 -1.61 16.83 6.76
CA THR A 121 -1.38 18.02 5.91
C THR A 121 -1.75 19.31 6.62
N ALA A 122 -2.75 19.31 7.51
CA ALA A 122 -3.09 20.44 8.39
C ALA A 122 -1.99 20.76 9.42
N LYS A 123 -1.02 19.86 9.62
CA LYS A 123 0.18 20.06 10.46
C LYS A 123 1.44 20.22 9.59
N HIS A 124 1.28 20.56 8.32
CA HIS A 124 2.35 20.75 7.33
C HIS A 124 3.22 19.50 7.09
N ILE A 125 2.76 18.31 7.47
CA ILE A 125 3.38 17.04 7.08
C ILE A 125 2.94 16.75 5.65
N ARG A 126 3.89 16.62 4.72
CA ARG A 126 3.61 16.26 3.33
C ARG A 126 3.16 14.82 3.26
N VAL A 127 2.17 14.55 2.40
CA VAL A 127 1.71 13.18 2.16
C VAL A 127 1.71 12.95 0.66
N TYR A 128 2.27 11.81 0.23
CA TYR A 128 2.30 11.40 -1.17
C TYR A 128 1.86 9.95 -1.30
N VAL A 129 0.94 9.68 -2.24
CA VAL A 129 0.33 8.37 -2.42
C VAL A 129 0.45 7.91 -3.87
N VAL A 130 0.60 6.60 -4.07
CA VAL A 130 0.36 5.93 -5.37
C VAL A 130 -0.74 4.91 -5.20
N PRO A 131 -1.49 4.54 -6.25
CA PRO A 131 -2.43 3.43 -6.15
C PRO A 131 -1.70 2.08 -6.20
N GLY A 132 -2.26 1.08 -5.53
CA GLY A 132 -1.98 -0.33 -5.75
C GLY A 132 -3.02 -1.00 -6.66
N ASN A 133 -2.91 -2.32 -6.81
CA ASN A 133 -3.80 -3.09 -7.68
C ASN A 133 -5.23 -3.18 -7.15
N HIS A 134 -5.44 -3.05 -5.83
CA HIS A 134 -6.78 -3.04 -5.24
C HIS A 134 -7.54 -1.73 -5.44
N ASP A 135 -6.85 -0.60 -5.67
CA ASP A 135 -7.39 0.74 -5.45
C ASP A 135 -8.28 1.30 -6.57
N LEU A 136 -8.17 0.79 -7.81
CA LEU A 136 -8.76 1.44 -8.97
C LEU A 136 -9.64 0.50 -9.80
N ASN A 137 -10.81 1.01 -10.24
CA ASN A 137 -11.73 0.30 -11.12
C ASN A 137 -12.00 -1.13 -10.66
N ASN A 138 -12.10 -1.36 -9.35
CA ASN A 138 -12.18 -2.69 -8.79
C ASN A 138 -13.64 -3.17 -8.75
N PRO A 139 -14.03 -4.20 -9.56
CA PRO A 139 -15.40 -4.66 -9.66
C PRO A 139 -15.89 -5.41 -8.41
N ILE A 140 -14.95 -5.80 -7.53
CA ILE A 140 -15.28 -6.48 -6.28
C ILE A 140 -15.38 -5.53 -5.08
N ALA A 141 -15.48 -4.21 -5.29
CA ALA A 141 -15.77 -3.25 -4.23
C ALA A 141 -17.10 -3.58 -3.52
N ARG A 142 -17.08 -3.71 -2.19
CA ARG A 142 -18.22 -4.23 -1.40
C ARG A 142 -18.54 -3.35 -0.19
N ARG A 143 -19.83 -3.43 0.22
CA ARG A 143 -20.33 -3.02 1.53
C ARG A 143 -21.11 -4.17 2.17
N PHE A 144 -21.20 -4.16 3.49
CA PHE A 144 -21.72 -5.29 4.26
C PHE A 144 -22.81 -4.80 5.21
N LYS A 145 -23.94 -5.56 5.27
CA LYS A 145 -25.01 -5.29 6.22
C LYS A 145 -25.67 -6.62 6.67
N GLY A 146 -25.63 -6.90 7.96
CA GLY A 146 -26.17 -8.11 8.54
C GLY A 146 -25.56 -9.39 7.93
N LYS A 147 -26.34 -10.14 7.18
CA LYS A 147 -25.93 -11.40 6.50
C LYS A 147 -25.56 -11.19 5.02
N HIS A 148 -25.61 -9.98 4.50
CA HIS A 148 -25.51 -9.70 3.06
C HIS A 148 -24.30 -8.84 2.70
N GLN A 149 -23.76 -9.11 1.52
CA GLN A 149 -22.78 -8.28 0.82
C GLN A 149 -23.46 -7.58 -0.34
N TYR A 150 -23.10 -6.34 -0.61
CA TYR A 150 -23.63 -5.55 -1.71
C TYR A 150 -22.46 -4.90 -2.46
N SER A 151 -22.59 -4.75 -3.76
CA SER A 151 -21.67 -3.91 -4.53
C SER A 151 -21.73 -2.46 -4.04
N THR A 152 -20.61 -1.74 -4.16
CA THR A 152 -20.53 -0.30 -3.88
C THR A 152 -19.70 0.39 -4.94
N GLU A 153 -19.73 1.71 -4.97
CA GLU A 153 -18.98 2.50 -5.94
C GLU A 153 -17.46 2.26 -5.77
N ALA A 154 -16.81 1.80 -6.84
CA ALA A 154 -15.36 1.71 -6.94
C ALA A 154 -14.77 3.05 -7.43
N THR A 155 -13.53 3.33 -7.06
CA THR A 155 -12.83 4.57 -7.40
C THR A 155 -12.24 4.51 -8.80
N SER A 156 -12.61 5.46 -9.66
CA SER A 156 -11.96 5.65 -10.95
C SER A 156 -10.63 6.41 -10.82
N PRO A 157 -9.74 6.33 -11.83
CA PRO A 157 -8.48 7.10 -11.84
C PRO A 157 -8.67 8.61 -11.65
N THR A 158 -9.70 9.18 -12.24
CA THR A 158 -10.04 10.61 -12.10
C THR A 158 -10.50 10.94 -10.68
N GLN A 159 -11.32 10.09 -10.08
CA GLN A 159 -11.76 10.24 -8.69
C GLN A 159 -10.58 10.11 -7.72
N PHE A 160 -9.66 9.18 -7.96
CA PHE A 160 -8.45 8.99 -7.16
C PHE A 160 -7.62 10.28 -7.10
N LYS A 161 -7.29 10.87 -8.26
CA LYS A 161 -6.59 12.17 -8.32
C LYS A 161 -7.31 13.26 -7.53
N LYS A 162 -8.64 13.33 -7.64
CA LYS A 162 -9.47 14.33 -6.95
C LYS A 162 -9.47 14.11 -5.44
N ILE A 163 -9.65 12.88 -4.99
CA ILE A 163 -9.69 12.50 -3.56
C ILE A 163 -8.34 12.79 -2.90
N TYR A 164 -7.23 12.44 -3.56
CA TYR A 164 -5.87 12.60 -3.04
C TYR A 164 -5.16 13.87 -3.52
N HIS A 165 -5.92 14.90 -3.95
CA HIS A 165 -5.34 16.18 -4.36
C HIS A 165 -4.40 16.74 -3.29
N GLN A 166 -4.81 16.74 -2.01
CA GLN A 166 -3.99 17.23 -0.89
C GLN A 166 -2.88 16.25 -0.47
N ALA A 167 -2.91 15.01 -0.97
CA ALA A 167 -1.95 13.96 -0.65
C ALA A 167 -1.07 13.60 -1.88
N GLY A 168 -0.55 14.62 -2.55
CA GLY A 168 0.43 14.49 -3.63
C GLY A 168 0.04 15.20 -4.91
N TYR A 169 -1.10 14.92 -5.51
CA TYR A 169 -1.46 15.45 -6.83
C TYR A 169 -1.52 16.98 -6.91
N GLY A 170 -1.94 17.66 -5.83
CA GLY A 170 -1.92 19.12 -5.75
C GLY A 170 -0.54 19.74 -5.51
N GLN A 171 0.45 18.92 -5.14
CA GLN A 171 1.84 19.31 -4.91
C GLN A 171 2.77 18.88 -6.05
N ALA A 172 2.23 18.17 -7.07
CA ALA A 172 3.01 17.68 -8.18
C ALA A 172 3.74 18.82 -8.92
N SER A 173 5.05 18.68 -9.07
CA SER A 173 5.85 19.59 -9.90
C SER A 173 5.73 19.22 -11.38
N GLU A 174 5.56 17.94 -11.69
CA GLU A 174 5.35 17.38 -13.02
C GLU A 174 4.47 16.13 -12.90
N THR A 175 3.67 15.81 -13.91
CA THR A 175 2.83 14.61 -13.97
C THR A 175 3.27 13.72 -15.13
N ASP A 176 3.18 12.41 -14.95
CA ASP A 176 3.35 11.44 -16.01
C ASP A 176 2.21 11.58 -17.03
N PRO A 177 2.49 11.83 -18.32
CA PRO A 177 1.44 11.96 -19.34
C PRO A 177 0.73 10.63 -19.65
N SER A 178 1.31 9.49 -19.28
CA SER A 178 0.85 8.15 -19.66
C SER A 178 0.14 7.41 -18.53
N SER A 179 0.26 7.92 -17.28
CA SER A 179 -0.28 7.23 -16.11
C SER A 179 -0.73 8.19 -14.99
N LEU A 180 -1.04 7.63 -13.83
CA LEU A 180 -1.29 8.40 -12.60
C LEU A 180 0.00 8.83 -11.88
N GLY A 181 1.17 8.62 -12.48
CA GLY A 181 2.45 8.99 -11.89
C GLY A 181 2.64 10.50 -11.78
N TYR A 182 3.47 10.94 -10.85
CA TYR A 182 3.83 12.35 -10.67
C TYR A 182 5.14 12.52 -9.92
N LEU A 183 5.79 13.67 -10.11
CA LEU A 183 7.01 14.08 -9.44
C LEU A 183 6.70 15.08 -8.34
N VAL A 184 7.26 14.88 -7.14
CA VAL A 184 7.23 15.85 -6.06
C VAL A 184 8.64 16.18 -5.59
N LYS A 185 8.85 17.45 -5.25
CA LYS A 185 10.15 18.01 -4.84
C LYS A 185 10.02 18.60 -3.43
N PRO A 186 9.97 17.75 -2.36
CA PRO A 186 9.84 18.25 -1.00
C PRO A 186 11.04 19.07 -0.56
N SER A 187 12.22 18.86 -1.17
CA SER A 187 13.41 19.69 -0.97
C SER A 187 14.15 19.93 -2.29
N LYS A 188 15.17 20.78 -2.25
CA LYS A 188 16.07 21.00 -3.40
C LYS A 188 16.84 19.73 -3.78
N HIS A 189 17.23 18.93 -2.78
CA HIS A 189 18.16 17.80 -2.94
C HIS A 189 17.50 16.42 -2.89
N THR A 190 16.21 16.32 -2.56
CA THR A 190 15.49 15.04 -2.50
C THR A 190 14.17 15.15 -3.23
N TRP A 191 13.96 14.30 -4.24
CA TRP A 191 12.76 14.23 -5.05
C TRP A 191 12.17 12.83 -4.96
N PHE A 192 10.84 12.72 -4.88
CA PHE A 192 10.14 11.45 -4.96
C PHE A 192 9.41 11.35 -6.29
N LEU A 193 9.66 10.23 -7.00
CA LEU A 193 8.99 9.87 -8.23
C LEU A 193 7.88 8.88 -7.91
N MET A 194 6.66 9.39 -7.78
CA MET A 194 5.47 8.62 -7.45
C MET A 194 4.98 7.92 -8.71
N LEU A 195 5.25 6.61 -8.86
CA LEU A 195 4.96 5.84 -10.07
C LEU A 195 3.70 5.00 -9.90
N ASN A 196 2.80 5.06 -10.86
CA ASN A 196 1.69 4.13 -10.94
C ASN A 196 2.13 2.85 -11.65
N SER A 197 2.19 1.75 -10.92
CA SER A 197 2.46 0.42 -11.46
C SER A 197 1.22 -0.47 -11.56
N ALA A 198 0.05 -0.01 -11.07
CA ALA A 198 -1.18 -0.78 -11.11
C ALA A 198 -1.79 -0.84 -12.52
N ILE A 199 -2.23 -2.01 -12.93
CA ILE A 199 -2.97 -2.27 -14.16
C ILE A 199 -4.45 -2.37 -13.79
N TYR A 200 -5.29 -1.46 -14.30
CA TYR A 200 -6.70 -1.36 -13.89
C TYR A 200 -7.69 -1.18 -15.04
N LYS A 201 -7.21 -1.03 -16.28
CA LYS A 201 -8.09 -0.72 -17.43
C LYS A 201 -9.05 -1.87 -17.77
N SER A 202 -8.60 -3.10 -17.60
CA SER A 202 -9.36 -4.33 -17.92
C SER A 202 -10.12 -4.92 -16.73
N ASN A 203 -10.02 -4.36 -15.52
CA ASN A 203 -10.57 -4.95 -14.31
C ASN A 203 -12.08 -5.26 -14.41
N TYR A 204 -12.88 -4.34 -14.95
CA TYR A 204 -14.32 -4.57 -15.14
C TYR A 204 -14.62 -5.70 -16.13
N GLN A 205 -13.80 -5.86 -17.18
CA GLN A 205 -13.97 -6.96 -18.15
C GLN A 205 -13.58 -8.30 -17.56
N GLN A 206 -12.56 -8.32 -16.71
CA GLN A 206 -12.08 -9.53 -16.01
C GLN A 206 -12.95 -9.91 -14.81
N GLY A 207 -13.80 -9.00 -14.32
CA GLY A 207 -14.59 -9.20 -13.11
C GLY A 207 -13.78 -9.19 -11.81
N ASN A 208 -12.47 -8.82 -11.88
CA ASN A 208 -11.55 -8.79 -10.74
C ASN A 208 -10.46 -7.73 -10.96
N SER A 209 -9.71 -7.38 -9.90
CA SER A 209 -8.49 -6.58 -10.05
C SER A 209 -7.35 -7.41 -10.64
N THR A 210 -6.55 -6.79 -11.49
CA THR A 210 -5.31 -7.39 -12.01
C THR A 210 -4.25 -7.35 -10.90
N VAL A 211 -3.73 -8.50 -10.50
CA VAL A 211 -2.74 -8.61 -9.41
C VAL A 211 -1.39 -8.06 -9.86
N GLY A 212 -0.91 -8.46 -11.04
CA GLY A 212 0.38 -8.02 -11.58
C GLY A 212 0.40 -6.54 -11.97
N GLY A 213 1.60 -6.00 -12.06
CA GLY A 213 1.83 -4.59 -12.38
C GLY A 213 2.81 -4.35 -13.52
N GLY A 214 2.88 -3.10 -13.98
CA GLY A 214 3.78 -2.68 -15.05
C GLY A 214 3.92 -1.17 -15.17
N LEU A 215 4.97 -0.73 -15.83
CA LEU A 215 5.14 0.66 -16.28
C LEU A 215 4.95 0.72 -17.79
N THR A 216 4.25 1.75 -18.27
CA THR A 216 4.10 1.97 -19.72
C THR A 216 5.40 2.52 -20.31
N ASP A 217 5.60 2.35 -21.62
CA ASP A 217 6.74 2.95 -22.33
C ASP A 217 6.79 4.47 -22.14
N GLY A 218 5.64 5.13 -22.15
CA GLY A 218 5.55 6.57 -21.88
C GLY A 218 6.01 6.93 -20.47
N THR A 219 5.70 6.11 -19.47
CA THR A 219 6.20 6.27 -18.11
C THR A 219 7.73 6.12 -18.03
N LEU A 220 8.30 5.12 -18.75
CA LEU A 220 9.76 4.90 -18.81
C LEU A 220 10.49 6.07 -19.50
N GLN A 221 9.90 6.61 -20.58
CA GLN A 221 10.42 7.81 -21.25
C GLN A 221 10.38 9.03 -20.31
N TRP A 222 9.26 9.25 -19.61
CA TRP A 222 9.12 10.33 -18.66
C TRP A 222 10.10 10.18 -17.48
N LEU A 223 10.27 8.98 -16.94
CA LEU A 223 11.26 8.67 -15.91
C LEU A 223 12.68 9.04 -16.37
N THR A 224 13.05 8.71 -17.61
CA THR A 224 14.34 9.07 -18.19
C THR A 224 14.55 10.58 -18.24
N LYS A 225 13.52 11.33 -18.63
CA LYS A 225 13.52 12.80 -18.62
C LYS A 225 13.72 13.35 -17.20
N VAL A 226 12.96 12.85 -16.24
CA VAL A 226 13.03 13.27 -14.84
C VAL A 226 14.40 12.93 -14.22
N GLY A 227 14.97 11.77 -14.57
CA GLY A 227 16.33 11.38 -14.15
C GLY A 227 17.40 12.37 -14.62
N LYS A 228 17.33 12.84 -15.88
CA LYS A 228 18.22 13.90 -16.40
C LYS A 228 18.07 15.21 -15.61
N GLN A 229 16.82 15.61 -15.31
CA GLN A 229 16.55 16.80 -14.50
C GLN A 229 17.12 16.68 -13.08
N ALA A 230 16.93 15.51 -12.42
CA ALA A 230 17.44 15.26 -11.09
C ALA A 230 18.96 15.32 -11.05
N LYS A 231 19.63 14.72 -12.04
CA LYS A 231 21.09 14.77 -12.19
C LYS A 231 21.61 16.20 -12.36
N GLN A 232 20.97 17.01 -13.22
CA GLN A 232 21.32 18.41 -13.42
C GLN A 232 21.13 19.26 -12.14
N ALA A 233 20.11 18.91 -11.34
CA ALA A 233 19.82 19.60 -10.08
C ALA A 233 20.63 19.05 -8.88
N HIS A 234 21.52 18.07 -9.09
CA HIS A 234 22.21 17.33 -8.03
C HIS A 234 21.24 16.82 -6.95
N ALA A 235 20.08 16.32 -7.37
CA ALA A 235 19.03 15.83 -6.49
C ALA A 235 18.98 14.30 -6.49
N THR A 236 18.81 13.72 -5.31
CA THR A 236 18.47 12.30 -5.13
C THR A 236 17.06 12.04 -5.64
N LEU A 237 16.88 11.08 -6.52
CA LEU A 237 15.59 10.66 -7.07
C LEU A 237 15.21 9.28 -6.53
N ILE A 238 14.10 9.19 -5.81
CA ILE A 238 13.63 7.95 -5.18
C ILE A 238 12.24 7.61 -5.72
N PRO A 239 12.09 6.52 -6.51
CA PRO A 239 10.80 6.01 -6.90
C PRO A 239 10.03 5.41 -5.72
N VAL A 240 8.72 5.65 -5.73
CA VAL A 240 7.74 5.00 -4.87
C VAL A 240 6.69 4.38 -5.78
N LEU A 241 6.51 3.08 -5.71
CA LEU A 241 5.57 2.33 -6.55
C LEU A 241 4.98 1.18 -5.74
N HIS A 242 3.92 0.54 -6.26
CA HIS A 242 3.31 -0.55 -5.50
C HIS A 242 4.02 -1.88 -5.73
N HIS A 243 4.18 -2.31 -6.98
CA HIS A 243 4.79 -3.60 -7.32
C HIS A 243 6.31 -3.57 -7.17
N ASN A 244 6.87 -4.68 -6.70
CA ASN A 244 8.31 -4.79 -6.42
C ASN A 244 9.14 -4.77 -7.70
N THR A 245 10.34 -4.20 -7.64
CA THR A 245 11.28 -4.21 -8.77
C THR A 245 12.19 -5.44 -8.78
N MET A 246 12.12 -6.27 -7.74
CA MET A 246 12.92 -7.48 -7.53
C MET A 246 12.06 -8.58 -6.90
N ASP A 247 12.48 -9.84 -7.08
CA ASP A 247 11.82 -10.98 -6.43
C ASP A 247 12.19 -11.01 -4.94
N HIS A 248 11.32 -10.51 -4.09
CA HIS A 248 11.54 -10.46 -2.65
C HIS A 248 11.22 -11.79 -1.93
N THR A 249 10.40 -12.63 -2.54
CA THR A 249 9.98 -13.93 -2.01
C THR A 249 10.17 -15.03 -3.04
N VAL A 250 10.07 -16.29 -2.61
CA VAL A 250 10.14 -17.45 -3.52
C VAL A 250 8.91 -17.56 -4.41
N ILE A 251 7.78 -17.00 -3.97
CA ILE A 251 6.58 -16.84 -4.79
C ILE A 251 6.62 -15.39 -5.29
N HIS A 252 6.97 -15.20 -6.55
CA HIS A 252 7.21 -13.86 -7.13
C HIS A 252 6.34 -13.57 -8.35
N GLN A 253 5.69 -14.57 -8.93
CA GLN A 253 4.76 -14.37 -10.04
C GLN A 253 3.68 -13.36 -9.63
N ASP A 254 3.41 -12.38 -10.50
CA ASP A 254 2.49 -11.26 -10.30
C ASP A 254 2.84 -10.29 -9.15
N TYR A 255 3.82 -10.60 -8.29
CA TYR A 255 4.30 -9.68 -7.25
C TYR A 255 5.45 -8.80 -7.75
N THR A 256 6.37 -9.34 -8.52
CA THR A 256 7.40 -8.56 -9.21
C THR A 256 6.80 -7.89 -10.45
N ILE A 257 7.14 -6.63 -10.65
CA ILE A 257 6.65 -5.82 -11.77
C ILE A 257 6.99 -6.47 -13.11
N GLY A 258 6.08 -6.42 -14.06
CA GLY A 258 6.34 -6.89 -15.44
C GLY A 258 7.53 -6.17 -16.06
N TYR A 259 8.33 -6.90 -16.84
CA TYR A 259 9.58 -6.39 -17.43
C TYR A 259 10.54 -5.77 -16.42
N ALA A 260 10.63 -6.40 -15.23
CA ALA A 260 11.40 -5.89 -14.09
C ALA A 260 12.86 -5.57 -14.43
N GLU A 261 13.49 -6.32 -15.34
CA GLU A 261 14.86 -6.04 -15.79
C GLU A 261 14.97 -4.70 -16.51
N ASP A 262 14.02 -4.38 -17.38
CA ASP A 262 14.01 -3.12 -18.12
C ASP A 262 13.68 -1.94 -17.20
N VAL A 263 12.79 -2.13 -16.24
CA VAL A 263 12.52 -1.15 -15.18
C VAL A 263 13.79 -0.86 -14.36
N ARG A 264 14.53 -1.91 -13.93
CA ARG A 264 15.80 -1.73 -13.19
C ARG A 264 16.87 -1.05 -14.05
N LYS A 265 16.96 -1.36 -15.35
CA LYS A 265 17.85 -0.65 -16.28
C LYS A 265 17.50 0.82 -16.42
N ALA A 266 16.19 1.13 -16.54
CA ALA A 266 15.72 2.52 -16.61
C ALA A 266 16.04 3.28 -15.30
N PHE A 267 15.82 2.65 -14.14
CA PHE A 267 16.13 3.24 -12.84
C PHE A 267 17.62 3.57 -12.72
N THR A 268 18.50 2.61 -12.99
CA THR A 268 19.95 2.84 -12.90
C THR A 268 20.45 3.87 -13.92
N THR A 269 19.90 3.88 -15.14
CA THR A 269 20.20 4.91 -16.16
C THR A 269 19.81 6.31 -15.68
N ALA A 270 18.70 6.43 -14.92
CA ALA A 270 18.25 7.66 -14.29
C ALA A 270 19.05 8.05 -13.02
N GLY A 271 20.02 7.24 -12.59
CA GLY A 271 20.83 7.45 -11.38
C GLY A 271 20.13 7.04 -10.08
N ILE A 272 19.05 6.27 -10.18
CA ILE A 272 18.29 5.78 -9.03
C ILE A 272 19.03 4.61 -8.38
N LYS A 273 19.24 4.66 -7.06
CA LYS A 273 19.89 3.62 -6.26
C LYS A 273 18.99 2.97 -5.22
N LEU A 274 17.83 3.58 -4.95
CA LEU A 274 16.84 3.11 -4.00
C LEU A 274 15.44 3.28 -4.57
N SER A 275 14.60 2.23 -4.46
CA SER A 275 13.15 2.28 -4.66
C SER A 275 12.41 1.80 -3.41
N LEU A 276 11.17 2.27 -3.26
CA LEU A 276 10.26 1.87 -2.18
C LEU A 276 9.04 1.23 -2.81
N SER A 277 8.68 0.03 -2.35
CA SER A 277 7.55 -0.74 -2.86
C SER A 277 6.70 -1.36 -1.74
N GLY A 278 5.63 -2.09 -2.12
CA GLY A 278 4.73 -2.80 -1.21
C GLY A 278 4.35 -4.18 -1.75
N HIS A 279 3.04 -4.44 -1.86
CA HIS A 279 2.39 -5.54 -2.60
C HIS A 279 2.59 -6.95 -2.05
N ILE A 280 3.80 -7.37 -1.73
CA ILE A 280 4.06 -8.71 -1.18
C ILE A 280 3.67 -8.83 0.30
N HIS A 281 3.22 -7.76 0.92
CA HIS A 281 2.88 -7.66 2.34
C HIS A 281 4.04 -7.97 3.31
N ALA A 282 5.17 -8.50 2.83
CA ALA A 282 6.32 -8.86 3.64
C ALA A 282 7.34 -7.72 3.74
N GLN A 283 7.84 -7.45 4.94
CA GLN A 283 8.98 -6.55 5.11
C GLN A 283 10.24 -7.21 4.57
N ASN A 284 10.76 -6.68 3.46
CA ASN A 284 11.96 -7.23 2.84
C ASN A 284 12.83 -6.14 2.20
N ILE A 285 14.14 -6.36 2.18
CA ILE A 285 15.12 -5.46 1.56
C ILE A 285 16.00 -6.28 0.63
N LYS A 286 16.05 -5.92 -0.63
CA LYS A 286 16.86 -6.62 -1.62
C LYS A 286 17.68 -5.66 -2.45
N SER A 287 18.90 -6.04 -2.75
CA SER A 287 19.82 -5.26 -3.58
C SER A 287 20.35 -6.12 -4.72
N THR A 288 20.55 -5.48 -5.87
CA THR A 288 21.17 -6.09 -7.05
C THR A 288 22.13 -5.11 -7.71
N LYS A 289 22.97 -5.62 -8.61
CA LYS A 289 23.79 -4.80 -9.50
C LYS A 289 23.23 -4.84 -10.91
N VAL A 290 23.05 -3.68 -11.53
CA VAL A 290 22.69 -3.51 -12.93
C VAL A 290 23.79 -2.70 -13.60
N LYS A 291 24.54 -3.30 -14.54
CA LYS A 291 25.71 -2.64 -15.17
C LYS A 291 26.64 -1.96 -14.15
N ASN A 292 27.05 -2.68 -13.11
CA ASN A 292 27.93 -2.21 -12.02
C ASN A 292 27.33 -1.13 -11.09
N GLN A 293 26.07 -0.69 -11.28
CA GLN A 293 25.39 0.19 -10.35
C GLN A 293 24.53 -0.61 -9.38
N SER A 294 24.65 -0.31 -8.08
CA SER A 294 23.79 -0.92 -7.06
C SER A 294 22.41 -0.29 -7.10
N LEU A 295 21.39 -1.13 -7.08
CA LEU A 295 20.00 -0.75 -6.86
C LEU A 295 19.44 -1.55 -5.70
N THR A 296 18.80 -0.88 -4.75
CA THR A 296 18.09 -1.48 -3.63
C THR A 296 16.61 -1.25 -3.81
N ASP A 297 15.80 -2.27 -3.58
CA ASP A 297 14.33 -2.16 -3.44
C ASP A 297 13.94 -2.52 -2.01
N ILE A 298 13.16 -1.65 -1.37
CA ILE A 298 12.62 -1.88 -0.03
C ILE A 298 11.12 -2.14 -0.18
N ALA A 299 10.73 -3.40 -0.03
CA ALA A 299 9.34 -3.79 0.11
C ALA A 299 8.91 -3.55 1.56
N SER A 300 8.00 -2.59 1.74
CA SER A 300 7.43 -2.27 3.05
C SER A 300 6.45 -3.36 3.47
N GLY A 301 6.59 -3.87 4.70
CA GLY A 301 5.62 -4.79 5.27
C GLY A 301 4.24 -4.12 5.39
N ALA A 302 3.18 -4.91 5.11
CA ALA A 302 1.82 -4.40 5.09
C ALA A 302 1.40 -3.82 6.45
N LEU A 303 0.82 -2.62 6.42
CA LEU A 303 0.28 -1.99 7.63
C LEU A 303 -0.89 -2.79 8.21
N ILE A 304 -1.65 -3.48 7.35
CA ILE A 304 -2.82 -4.26 7.75
C ILE A 304 -2.47 -5.60 8.42
N LEU A 305 -1.25 -6.12 8.29
CA LEU A 305 -0.86 -7.42 8.83
C LEU A 305 -0.16 -7.30 10.19
N GLY A 306 -0.36 -8.26 11.04
CA GLY A 306 -0.03 -8.40 12.47
C GLY A 306 1.22 -7.76 13.07
N SER A 307 2.23 -7.35 12.29
CA SER A 307 3.30 -6.50 12.79
C SER A 307 3.06 -5.02 12.55
N HIS A 308 2.11 -4.69 11.65
CA HIS A 308 1.71 -3.33 11.33
C HIS A 308 2.92 -2.42 11.08
N TYR A 309 3.84 -2.85 10.20
CA TYR A 309 5.09 -2.12 9.99
C TYR A 309 4.86 -0.75 9.36
N TYR A 310 5.66 0.20 9.79
CA TYR A 310 5.97 1.42 9.04
C TYR A 310 7.48 1.57 8.94
N GLY A 311 7.96 2.05 7.79
CA GLY A 311 9.35 2.39 7.57
C GLY A 311 9.65 3.81 8.01
N THR A 312 10.87 4.07 8.49
CA THR A 312 11.44 5.40 8.66
C THR A 312 12.68 5.52 7.80
N LEU A 313 12.58 6.32 6.74
CA LEU A 313 13.69 6.65 5.84
C LEU A 313 14.25 8.01 6.21
N LYS A 314 15.52 8.08 6.57
CA LYS A 314 16.26 9.32 6.85
C LYS A 314 17.30 9.53 5.75
N ILE A 315 17.24 10.66 5.07
CA ILE A 315 18.13 11.02 3.96
C ILE A 315 18.97 12.20 4.36
N ASN A 316 20.28 12.03 4.42
CA ASN A 316 21.21 13.12 4.58
C ASN A 316 21.38 13.84 3.24
N GLN A 317 20.78 15.02 3.13
CA GLN A 317 20.73 15.81 1.91
C GLN A 317 22.08 16.42 1.49
N SER A 318 23.08 16.42 2.40
CA SER A 318 24.41 17.01 2.12
C SER A 318 25.33 16.02 1.42
N ASN A 319 25.19 14.70 1.67
CA ASN A 319 26.10 13.68 1.15
C ASN A 319 25.40 12.52 0.45
N GLY A 320 24.08 12.57 0.30
CA GLY A 320 23.31 11.54 -0.38
C GLY A 320 23.35 10.16 0.30
N THR A 321 23.56 10.10 1.61
CA THR A 321 23.43 8.84 2.37
C THR A 321 22.04 8.72 2.98
N ALA A 322 21.55 7.49 3.11
CA ALA A 322 20.26 7.25 3.72
C ALA A 322 20.28 6.02 4.64
N THR A 323 19.38 6.04 5.62
CA THR A 323 19.11 4.89 6.49
C THR A 323 17.61 4.61 6.47
N TYR A 324 17.25 3.32 6.48
CA TYR A 324 15.88 2.85 6.61
C TYR A 324 15.76 1.94 7.82
N HIS A 325 14.65 2.06 8.54
CA HIS A 325 14.30 1.17 9.63
C HIS A 325 12.79 0.89 9.62
N ALA A 326 12.41 -0.39 9.53
CA ALA A 326 11.03 -0.83 9.69
C ALA A 326 10.72 -1.01 11.19
N THR A 327 9.63 -0.40 11.65
CA THR A 327 9.23 -0.40 13.05
C THR A 327 7.80 -0.92 13.19
N PRO A 328 7.52 -1.84 14.11
CA PRO A 328 6.15 -2.25 14.42
C PRO A 328 5.35 -1.08 15.03
N LEU A 329 4.15 -0.88 14.53
CA LEU A 329 3.20 0.08 15.09
C LEU A 329 2.49 -0.51 16.32
N ASN A 330 2.56 0.15 17.47
CA ASN A 330 1.89 -0.32 18.66
C ASN A 330 0.39 0.02 18.66
N VAL A 331 -0.38 -0.74 17.88
CA VAL A 331 -1.85 -0.59 17.77
C VAL A 331 -2.53 -0.90 19.08
N SER A 332 -2.02 -1.87 19.85
CA SER A 332 -2.54 -2.22 21.18
C SER A 332 -2.50 -1.04 22.16
N ALA A 333 -1.40 -0.28 22.19
CA ALA A 333 -1.30 0.91 23.03
C ALA A 333 -2.28 2.01 22.59
N TYR A 334 -2.44 2.19 21.26
CA TYR A 334 -3.43 3.13 20.72
C TYR A 334 -4.85 2.75 21.15
N ILE A 335 -5.24 1.48 21.02
CA ILE A 335 -6.57 1.00 21.45
C ILE A 335 -6.75 1.14 22.96
N LYS A 336 -5.73 0.78 23.76
CA LYS A 336 -5.77 0.93 25.22
C LYS A 336 -6.06 2.38 25.61
N HIS A 337 -5.35 3.32 25.00
CA HIS A 337 -5.52 4.76 25.28
C HIS A 337 -6.92 5.27 24.93
N HIS A 338 -7.51 4.80 23.82
CA HIS A 338 -8.79 5.34 23.32
C HIS A 338 -10.04 4.54 23.78
N ARG A 339 -9.88 3.24 24.14
CA ARG A 339 -10.99 2.32 24.38
C ARG A 339 -10.81 1.41 25.63
N GLY A 340 -9.70 1.56 26.33
CA GLY A 340 -9.41 0.84 27.57
C GLY A 340 -8.91 -0.60 27.37
N ASN A 341 -8.60 -1.25 28.50
CA ASN A 341 -7.94 -2.55 28.55
C ASN A 341 -8.76 -3.71 27.94
N LYS A 342 -10.11 -3.70 28.09
CA LYS A 342 -10.97 -4.74 27.53
C LYS A 342 -10.88 -4.78 26.00
N ALA A 343 -10.98 -3.62 25.36
CA ALA A 343 -10.86 -3.48 23.91
C ALA A 343 -9.46 -3.87 23.39
N MET A 344 -8.41 -3.50 24.13
CA MET A 344 -7.03 -3.88 23.82
C MET A 344 -6.86 -5.42 23.84
N ARG A 345 -7.31 -6.11 24.89
CA ARG A 345 -7.21 -7.58 24.98
C ARG A 345 -7.99 -8.27 23.86
N ALA A 346 -9.18 -7.76 23.52
CA ALA A 346 -9.98 -8.30 22.41
C ALA A 346 -9.26 -8.14 21.07
N TYR A 347 -8.61 -7.00 20.84
CA TYR A 347 -7.80 -6.77 19.65
C TYR A 347 -6.59 -7.71 19.60
N GLN A 348 -5.81 -7.83 20.67
CA GLN A 348 -4.61 -8.68 20.73
C GLN A 348 -4.93 -10.15 20.44
N LYS A 349 -6.06 -10.65 20.95
CA LYS A 349 -6.54 -12.01 20.66
C LYS A 349 -6.90 -12.17 19.18
N TYR A 350 -7.55 -11.17 18.60
CA TYR A 350 -7.96 -11.18 17.19
C TYR A 350 -6.72 -11.15 16.27
N ASP A 351 -5.84 -10.17 16.42
CA ASP A 351 -4.62 -9.96 15.65
C ASP A 351 -3.71 -11.22 15.62
N HIS A 352 -3.46 -11.81 16.80
CA HIS A 352 -2.67 -13.03 16.89
C HIS A 352 -3.31 -14.19 16.13
N ASN A 353 -4.63 -14.37 16.27
CA ASN A 353 -5.33 -15.52 15.67
C ASN A 353 -5.47 -15.39 14.15
N VAL A 354 -5.71 -14.20 13.62
CA VAL A 354 -5.96 -14.00 12.19
C VAL A 354 -4.74 -14.38 11.36
N LEU A 355 -3.58 -13.87 11.69
CA LEU A 355 -2.35 -14.15 10.92
C LEU A 355 -1.87 -15.60 11.11
N TYR A 356 -1.99 -16.16 12.33
CA TYR A 356 -1.68 -17.55 12.59
C TYR A 356 -2.60 -18.50 11.81
N ALA A 357 -3.92 -18.26 11.87
CA ALA A 357 -4.91 -19.08 11.21
C ALA A 357 -4.74 -19.07 9.67
N ALA A 358 -4.39 -17.95 9.08
CA ALA A 358 -4.14 -17.86 7.65
C ALA A 358 -3.04 -18.84 7.19
N GLY A 359 -1.87 -18.83 7.82
CA GLY A 359 -0.78 -19.74 7.47
C GLY A 359 -1.10 -21.19 7.83
N TYR A 360 -1.79 -21.42 8.95
CA TYR A 360 -2.20 -22.76 9.38
C TYR A 360 -3.20 -23.40 8.41
N ASN A 361 -4.25 -22.65 8.02
CA ASN A 361 -5.30 -23.15 7.14
C ASN A 361 -4.79 -23.33 5.70
N ALA A 362 -3.93 -22.42 5.21
CA ALA A 362 -3.29 -22.59 3.90
C ALA A 362 -2.50 -23.91 3.82
N ALA A 363 -1.76 -24.23 4.88
CA ALA A 363 -1.03 -25.50 4.95
C ALA A 363 -1.97 -26.70 5.04
N LEU A 364 -3.04 -26.63 5.82
CA LEU A 364 -4.03 -27.72 5.90
C LEU A 364 -4.62 -28.01 4.53
N SER A 365 -5.10 -27.00 3.80
CA SER A 365 -5.67 -27.18 2.47
C SER A 365 -4.70 -27.92 1.56
N GLN A 366 -3.47 -27.39 1.41
CA GLN A 366 -2.48 -27.98 0.53
C GLN A 366 -2.02 -29.39 0.95
N LEU A 367 -1.79 -29.62 2.25
CA LEU A 367 -1.36 -30.94 2.73
C LEU A 367 -2.46 -31.99 2.66
N TYR A 368 -3.73 -31.59 2.67
CA TYR A 368 -4.83 -32.54 2.43
C TYR A 368 -4.98 -32.86 0.95
N GLU A 369 -4.69 -31.94 0.05
CA GLU A 369 -4.61 -32.21 -1.39
C GLU A 369 -3.44 -33.15 -1.71
N ASP A 370 -2.28 -32.98 -1.05
CA ASP A 370 -1.08 -33.80 -1.22
C ASP A 370 -1.14 -35.14 -0.45
N ARG A 371 -2.18 -35.40 0.35
CA ARG A 371 -2.23 -36.52 1.33
C ARG A 371 -2.13 -37.89 0.70
N ASP A 372 -2.78 -38.11 -0.43
CA ASP A 372 -2.82 -39.41 -1.11
C ASP A 372 -1.43 -39.78 -1.63
N GLU A 373 -0.60 -38.80 -1.94
CA GLU A 373 0.78 -39.03 -2.37
C GLU A 373 1.76 -39.19 -1.19
N THR A 374 1.48 -38.57 -0.03
CA THR A 374 2.42 -38.47 1.09
C THR A 374 2.11 -39.39 2.27
N GLN A 375 0.93 -40.00 2.34
CA GLN A 375 0.45 -40.88 3.43
C GLN A 375 0.63 -40.32 4.84
N LEU A 376 0.49 -39.01 5.03
CA LEU A 376 0.70 -38.33 6.30
C LEU A 376 -0.40 -38.64 7.33
N SER A 377 0.00 -38.93 8.56
CA SER A 377 -0.95 -39.00 9.69
C SER A 377 -1.50 -37.60 10.01
N SER A 378 -2.72 -37.52 10.57
CA SER A 378 -3.33 -36.27 11.00
C SER A 378 -2.45 -35.50 12.00
N ALA A 379 -1.70 -36.20 12.88
CA ALA A 379 -0.76 -35.59 13.81
C ALA A 379 0.39 -34.89 13.07
N LYS A 380 0.92 -35.52 12.02
CA LYS A 380 2.00 -34.97 11.18
C LYS A 380 1.51 -33.76 10.38
N VAL A 381 0.32 -33.83 9.75
CA VAL A 381 -0.32 -32.72 9.05
C VAL A 381 -0.46 -31.51 9.99
N ASN A 382 -0.99 -31.71 11.20
CA ASN A 382 -1.13 -30.63 12.19
C ASN A 382 0.23 -30.06 12.63
N GLN A 383 1.27 -30.89 12.76
CA GLN A 383 2.63 -30.43 13.06
C GLN A 383 3.17 -29.54 11.94
N LEU A 384 3.04 -29.96 10.70
CA LEU A 384 3.46 -29.20 9.51
C LEU A 384 2.67 -27.87 9.39
N ALA A 385 1.35 -27.90 9.60
CA ALA A 385 0.52 -26.70 9.56
C ALA A 385 0.96 -25.65 10.61
N ARG A 386 1.33 -26.08 11.83
CA ARG A 386 1.92 -25.17 12.84
C ARG A 386 3.25 -24.58 12.38
N GLY A 387 4.08 -25.36 11.70
CA GLY A 387 5.33 -24.88 11.11
C GLY A 387 5.11 -23.82 10.04
N MET A 388 4.12 -24.06 9.16
CA MET A 388 3.74 -23.10 8.13
C MET A 388 3.20 -21.80 8.73
N ALA A 389 2.35 -21.86 9.76
CA ALA A 389 1.87 -20.66 10.45
C ALA A 389 3.02 -19.81 11.01
N ALA A 390 4.02 -20.46 11.64
CA ALA A 390 5.20 -19.79 12.15
C ALA A 390 6.07 -19.18 11.03
N ALA A 391 6.25 -19.90 9.93
CA ALA A 391 6.99 -19.44 8.76
C ALA A 391 6.30 -18.24 8.08
N ASN A 392 4.97 -18.28 7.97
CA ASN A 392 4.17 -17.19 7.41
C ASN A 392 4.32 -15.88 8.23
N ILE A 393 4.21 -15.99 9.56
CA ILE A 393 4.44 -14.85 10.47
C ILE A 393 5.88 -14.31 10.31
N ALA A 394 6.88 -15.19 10.23
CA ALA A 394 8.28 -14.81 10.07
C ALA A 394 8.52 -14.08 8.73
N LEU A 395 7.89 -14.56 7.63
CA LEU A 395 7.96 -13.92 6.32
C LEU A 395 7.47 -12.48 6.37
N PHE A 396 6.25 -12.27 6.85
CA PHE A 396 5.67 -10.92 6.90
C PHE A 396 6.46 -9.97 7.82
N ARG A 397 7.13 -10.51 8.84
CA ARG A 397 8.02 -9.75 9.71
C ARG A 397 9.39 -9.49 9.11
N GLY A 398 9.77 -10.13 8.01
CA GLY A 398 11.12 -10.05 7.46
C GLY A 398 12.18 -10.58 8.41
N THR A 399 11.83 -11.49 9.32
CA THR A 399 12.71 -12.08 10.34
C THR A 399 12.80 -13.59 10.18
N PRO A 400 13.93 -14.24 10.53
CA PRO A 400 14.05 -15.69 10.38
C PRO A 400 13.03 -16.41 11.28
N VAL A 401 12.43 -17.49 10.76
CA VAL A 401 11.59 -18.36 11.56
C VAL A 401 12.44 -19.08 12.61
N LYS A 402 11.92 -19.15 13.85
CA LYS A 402 12.59 -19.88 14.92
C LYS A 402 12.60 -21.39 14.62
N ASN A 403 13.77 -22.03 14.77
CA ASN A 403 13.88 -23.46 14.63
C ASN A 403 13.07 -24.17 15.72
N SER A 404 12.06 -24.94 15.33
CA SER A 404 11.15 -25.68 16.22
C SER A 404 10.92 -27.06 15.66
N ALA A 405 10.37 -27.98 16.46
CA ALA A 405 10.00 -29.32 15.99
C ALA A 405 9.07 -29.27 14.75
N ALA A 406 8.21 -28.24 14.66
CA ALA A 406 7.33 -28.04 13.51
C ALA A 406 8.11 -27.62 12.25
N ILE A 407 9.13 -26.78 12.38
CA ILE A 407 10.01 -26.39 11.25
C ILE A 407 10.95 -27.53 10.87
N GLN A 408 11.47 -28.28 11.84
CA GLN A 408 12.27 -29.48 11.57
C GLN A 408 11.47 -30.55 10.82
N ALA A 409 10.18 -30.69 11.12
CA ALA A 409 9.30 -31.59 10.39
C ALA A 409 9.26 -31.27 8.89
N TRP A 410 9.26 -29.99 8.48
CA TRP A 410 9.34 -29.59 7.08
C TRP A 410 10.69 -29.93 6.42
N GLN A 411 11.80 -29.93 7.17
CA GLN A 411 13.10 -30.33 6.64
C GLN A 411 13.14 -31.81 6.25
N GLN A 412 12.37 -32.65 6.96
CA GLN A 412 12.26 -34.09 6.73
C GLN A 412 11.31 -34.46 5.60
N MET A 413 10.47 -33.52 5.12
CA MET A 413 9.55 -33.76 4.01
C MET A 413 10.30 -33.93 2.69
N PRO A 414 9.79 -34.73 1.72
CA PRO A 414 10.33 -34.82 0.37
C PRO A 414 10.52 -33.44 -0.29
N HIS A 415 11.51 -33.34 -1.19
CA HIS A 415 11.83 -32.05 -1.82
C HIS A 415 10.72 -31.48 -2.70
N ASN A 416 9.90 -32.35 -3.29
CA ASN A 416 8.71 -31.99 -4.10
C ASN A 416 7.47 -31.66 -3.30
N THR A 417 7.51 -31.77 -1.96
CA THR A 417 6.33 -31.42 -1.13
C THR A 417 6.03 -29.93 -1.27
N SER A 418 4.80 -29.63 -1.61
CA SER A 418 4.27 -28.28 -1.69
C SER A 418 4.58 -27.50 -0.41
N LEU A 419 4.79 -26.21 -0.49
CA LEU A 419 5.14 -25.30 0.60
C LEU A 419 6.48 -25.57 1.32
N ARG A 420 7.15 -26.72 1.14
CA ARG A 420 8.43 -27.01 1.79
C ARG A 420 9.47 -25.93 1.48
N GLY A 421 9.63 -25.58 0.21
CA GLY A 421 10.54 -24.52 -0.24
C GLY A 421 10.24 -23.19 0.41
N PHE A 422 8.97 -22.81 0.47
CA PHE A 422 8.50 -21.58 1.13
C PHE A 422 8.87 -21.56 2.62
N VAL A 423 8.52 -22.62 3.37
CA VAL A 423 8.82 -22.69 4.82
C VAL A 423 10.31 -22.60 5.09
N LEU A 424 11.13 -23.35 4.33
CA LEU A 424 12.58 -23.37 4.56
C LEU A 424 13.26 -22.07 4.12
N ALA A 425 12.74 -21.36 3.13
CA ALA A 425 13.26 -20.05 2.74
C ALA A 425 13.17 -19.02 3.88
N THR A 426 12.14 -19.13 4.74
CA THR A 426 11.98 -18.21 5.89
C THR A 426 13.05 -18.35 6.96
N LYS A 427 13.83 -19.44 6.98
CA LYS A 427 15.00 -19.60 7.87
C LYS A 427 16.15 -18.66 7.50
N LYS A 428 16.17 -18.19 6.25
CA LYS A 428 17.26 -17.37 5.69
C LYS A 428 16.92 -15.87 5.64
N LEU A 429 15.82 -15.44 6.25
CA LEU A 429 15.42 -14.05 6.29
C LEU A 429 16.30 -13.28 7.30
N HIS A 430 17.24 -12.48 6.80
CA HIS A 430 18.12 -11.65 7.62
C HIS A 430 18.26 -10.25 7.03
N GLY A 431 18.43 -9.22 7.88
CA GLY A 431 18.72 -7.86 7.46
C GLY A 431 17.56 -7.12 6.78
N ASN A 432 16.32 -7.63 6.90
CA ASN A 432 15.17 -7.10 6.14
C ASN A 432 14.44 -5.93 6.82
N VAL A 433 14.88 -5.52 8.01
CA VAL A 433 14.24 -4.43 8.77
C VAL A 433 15.08 -3.16 8.86
N THR A 434 16.35 -3.23 8.49
CA THR A 434 17.27 -2.08 8.48
C THR A 434 18.11 -2.05 7.22
N TRP A 435 18.38 -0.85 6.71
CA TRP A 435 19.27 -0.64 5.58
C TRP A 435 19.99 0.70 5.71
N SER A 436 21.21 0.76 5.22
CA SER A 436 21.95 2.00 5.05
C SER A 436 22.76 1.96 3.75
N GLY A 437 22.83 3.11 3.06
CA GLY A 437 23.56 3.17 1.79
C GLY A 437 23.56 4.54 1.17
N SER A 438 24.23 4.67 0.02
CA SER A 438 24.15 5.85 -0.81
C SER A 438 22.88 5.83 -1.66
N VAL A 439 22.24 6.98 -1.80
CA VAL A 439 21.04 7.20 -2.65
C VAL A 439 21.31 8.28 -3.72
N GLN A 440 22.54 8.79 -3.77
CA GLN A 440 23.02 9.76 -4.76
C GLN A 440 24.11 9.17 -5.64
#